data_476bad9db522d4e37880bcfb716e0019
#
_entry.id   476bad9db522d4e37880bcfb716e0019
#
_cell.length_a   1.000
_cell.length_b   1.000
_cell.length_c   1.000
_cell.angle_alpha   90.00
_cell.angle_beta   90.00
_cell.angle_gamma   90.00
#
_symmetry.space_group_name_H-M   'P 1'
#
loop_
_entity.id
_entity.type
_entity.pdbx_description
1 polymer ?
#
loop_
_entity_poly.entity_id
_entity_poly.type
_entity_poly.pdbx_seq_one_letter_code
_entity_poly.pdbx_strand_id
1 'polypeptide(L)'
;MQIPKLAVSILVVLFLANLLFAQSEQFVKTKGASFEVNGKPYYFVGTNYWYGSLLGLEKDKKRGLDRLRKELDFLKSQGVTNLRLLGGAEGSGLINGVVRVGPPLQPTQGQFNDDVLKGLDIVLAEMGKRNMKGVVFISNNWEWSGGFQQYLIWNGLVPKDQETRKLTWDEQRDIVSKFYGCAKCKEGYNQHLSRLVNRKNTVTGKPYTQDTAIMAWELGNEPRPMRPYAHNDYKAWISDVSALIKSKDKNHLVTIGHEGFMGTESLELFEQIHADKNVDYLAIHIWAKNWGWFSGEKIAEGFPNVLQKASDYIAQHIPIAKKLNKPLVLEEFGLPRDHHSFDPTGSTDYRDKYFTKILSYIGNQPGGEPVIAGANFWAFGGTARPIKGQIFWKAGDDYMGDPPMEEQGLNTIFDSDKTTWQVLSSTAKAIRGK
;
A
#
# COMPACT_ATOMS: atom_id res chain seq x y z
N MET A 1 -0.35 28.05 52.98
CA MET A 1 -1.57 27.86 52.20
C MET A 1 -1.51 26.45 51.62
N GLN A 2 -2.21 25.50 52.29
CA GLN A 2 -2.22 24.09 51.84
C GLN A 2 -3.27 23.91 50.72
N ILE A 3 -2.81 23.58 49.55
CA ILE A 3 -3.70 23.19 48.45
C ILE A 3 -4.37 21.85 48.82
N PRO A 4 -5.68 21.72 48.88
CA PRO A 4 -6.32 20.51 49.29
C PRO A 4 -5.95 19.35 48.34
N LYS A 5 -5.53 18.22 48.91
CA LYS A 5 -5.13 16.99 48.14
C LYS A 5 -6.14 16.56 47.08
N LEU A 6 -7.45 16.86 47.32
CA LEU A 6 -8.51 16.57 46.37
C LEU A 6 -8.39 17.38 45.06
N ALA A 7 -7.99 18.66 45.14
CA ALA A 7 -7.82 19.50 43.98
C ALA A 7 -6.65 19.04 43.07
N VAL A 8 -5.58 18.53 43.70
CA VAL A 8 -4.43 17.97 42.94
C VAL A 8 -4.80 16.67 42.24
N SER A 9 -5.58 15.80 42.91
CA SER A 9 -6.04 14.54 42.30
C SER A 9 -6.99 14.78 41.10
N ILE A 10 -7.89 15.74 41.20
CA ILE A 10 -8.79 16.12 40.10
C ILE A 10 -8.00 16.72 38.92
N LEU A 11 -7.00 17.55 39.19
CA LEU A 11 -6.16 18.12 38.12
C LEU A 11 -5.32 17.05 37.40
N VAL A 12 -4.77 16.07 38.13
CA VAL A 12 -4.02 14.95 37.54
C VAL A 12 -4.91 14.06 36.69
N VAL A 13 -6.13 13.76 37.14
CA VAL A 13 -7.09 12.95 36.37
C VAL A 13 -7.55 13.68 35.11
N LEU A 14 -7.80 14.99 35.19
CA LEU A 14 -8.15 15.83 34.02
C LEU A 14 -6.99 15.96 33.04
N PHE A 15 -5.74 16.04 33.54
CA PHE A 15 -4.55 16.09 32.69
C PHE A 15 -4.27 14.77 31.99
N LEU A 16 -4.43 13.64 32.71
CA LEU A 16 -4.33 12.30 32.13
C LEU A 16 -5.46 12.01 31.13
N ALA A 17 -6.69 12.45 31.42
CA ALA A 17 -7.81 12.32 30.50
C ALA A 17 -7.58 13.14 29.22
N ASN A 18 -7.07 14.37 29.31
CA ASN A 18 -6.72 15.18 28.14
C ASN A 18 -5.57 14.56 27.32
N LEU A 19 -4.57 13.93 27.97
CA LEU A 19 -3.51 13.22 27.25
C LEU A 19 -4.04 11.99 26.52
N LEU A 20 -4.95 11.23 27.14
CA LEU A 20 -5.61 10.08 26.50
C LEU A 20 -6.52 10.52 25.35
N PHE A 21 -7.27 11.60 25.50
CA PHE A 21 -8.09 12.18 24.43
C PHE A 21 -7.22 12.71 23.28
N ALA A 22 -6.15 13.47 23.58
CA ALA A 22 -5.22 13.98 22.57
C ALA A 22 -4.56 12.84 21.78
N GLN A 23 -4.24 11.71 22.43
CA GLN A 23 -3.62 10.57 21.78
C GLN A 23 -4.62 9.77 20.93
N SER A 24 -5.88 9.63 21.36
CA SER A 24 -6.93 8.96 20.58
C SER A 24 -7.36 9.74 19.33
N GLU A 25 -7.25 11.07 19.36
CA GLU A 25 -7.60 11.95 18.26
C GLU A 25 -6.58 11.97 17.11
N GLN A 26 -5.37 11.44 17.31
CA GLN A 26 -4.32 11.40 16.27
C GLN A 26 -4.44 10.25 15.28
N PHE A 27 -5.22 9.22 15.56
CA PHE A 27 -5.48 8.13 14.63
C PHE A 27 -6.43 8.58 13.51
N VAL A 28 -6.18 8.06 12.31
CA VAL A 28 -7.15 8.20 11.22
C VAL A 28 -8.36 7.32 11.55
N LYS A 29 -9.56 7.86 11.41
CA LYS A 29 -10.81 7.15 11.61
C LYS A 29 -11.72 7.32 10.40
N THR A 30 -12.66 6.42 10.24
CA THR A 30 -13.74 6.59 9.27
C THR A 30 -14.90 7.38 9.90
N LYS A 31 -15.49 8.28 9.11
CA LYS A 31 -16.73 8.98 9.44
C LYS A 31 -17.65 8.91 8.21
N GLY A 32 -18.51 7.89 8.20
CA GLY A 32 -19.23 7.55 6.99
C GLY A 32 -18.27 7.23 5.85
N ALA A 33 -18.50 7.78 4.68
CA ALA A 33 -17.68 7.59 3.48
C ALA A 33 -16.45 8.52 3.42
N SER A 34 -15.98 9.08 4.54
CA SER A 34 -14.80 9.94 4.62
C SER A 34 -13.86 9.51 5.73
N PHE A 35 -12.61 10.04 5.70
CA PHE A 35 -11.69 9.91 6.82
C PHE A 35 -11.67 11.20 7.65
N GLU A 36 -11.33 11.05 8.92
CA GLU A 36 -11.04 12.17 9.82
C GLU A 36 -9.81 11.91 10.69
N VAL A 37 -9.13 12.98 11.05
CA VAL A 37 -8.08 13.04 12.06
C VAL A 37 -8.34 14.24 12.96
N ASN A 38 -8.39 14.03 14.28
CA ASN A 38 -8.69 15.10 15.24
C ASN A 38 -10.01 15.83 14.94
N GLY A 39 -11.03 15.08 14.50
CA GLY A 39 -12.35 15.63 14.17
C GLY A 39 -12.39 16.47 12.88
N LYS A 40 -11.29 16.54 12.13
CA LYS A 40 -11.20 17.26 10.84
C LYS A 40 -11.17 16.28 9.68
N PRO A 41 -11.78 16.61 8.54
CA PRO A 41 -11.66 15.77 7.33
C PRO A 41 -10.19 15.51 6.98
N TYR A 42 -9.92 14.29 6.57
CA TYR A 42 -8.58 13.87 6.14
C TYR A 42 -8.63 13.34 4.71
N TYR A 43 -8.18 14.16 3.78
CA TYR A 43 -7.92 13.80 2.39
C TYR A 43 -6.42 13.76 2.15
N PHE A 44 -5.95 12.88 1.28
CA PHE A 44 -4.51 12.78 1.04
C PHE A 44 -4.13 12.52 -0.41
N VAL A 45 -2.97 13.05 -0.79
CA VAL A 45 -2.12 12.53 -1.86
C VAL A 45 -1.02 11.73 -1.19
N GLY A 46 -0.90 10.50 -1.59
CA GLY A 46 0.07 9.56 -1.08
C GLY A 46 0.84 8.87 -2.21
N THR A 47 1.75 8.00 -1.85
CA THR A 47 2.53 7.19 -2.79
C THR A 47 2.76 5.79 -2.28
N ASN A 48 2.95 4.84 -3.20
CA ASN A 48 3.55 3.56 -2.91
C ASN A 48 5.06 3.77 -2.68
N TYR A 49 5.51 3.39 -1.49
CA TYR A 49 6.90 3.48 -1.02
C TYR A 49 7.32 2.14 -0.43
N TRP A 50 7.01 1.08 -1.19
CA TRP A 50 7.13 -0.31 -0.75
C TRP A 50 8.54 -0.65 -0.22
N TYR A 51 9.58 -0.03 -0.79
CA TYR A 51 10.98 -0.29 -0.40
C TYR A 51 11.47 0.54 0.79
N GLY A 52 10.67 1.48 1.30
CA GLY A 52 11.10 2.42 2.34
C GLY A 52 11.69 1.76 3.58
N SER A 53 11.13 0.63 4.02
CA SER A 53 11.66 -0.16 5.14
C SER A 53 13.02 -0.80 4.83
N LEU A 54 13.33 -1.07 3.57
CA LEU A 54 14.58 -1.73 3.16
C LEU A 54 15.77 -0.77 3.21
N LEU A 55 15.56 0.54 3.11
CA LEU A 55 16.63 1.55 3.20
C LEU A 55 17.31 1.53 4.57
N GLY A 56 16.58 1.24 5.65
CA GLY A 56 17.14 1.06 6.99
C GLY A 56 18.00 -0.20 7.15
N LEU A 57 17.97 -1.11 6.17
CA LEU A 57 18.68 -2.39 6.19
C LEU A 57 19.91 -2.40 5.28
N GLU A 58 20.20 -1.32 4.54
CA GLU A 58 21.38 -1.23 3.69
C GLU A 58 22.67 -1.53 4.49
N LYS A 59 23.66 -2.15 3.83
CA LYS A 59 24.98 -2.42 4.43
C LYS A 59 25.63 -1.13 4.90
N ASP A 60 25.58 -0.07 4.09
CA ASP A 60 25.91 1.28 4.50
C ASP A 60 24.66 1.91 5.15
N LYS A 61 24.53 1.68 6.44
CA LYS A 61 23.41 2.21 7.23
C LYS A 61 23.29 3.72 7.18
N LYS A 62 24.43 4.43 7.08
CA LYS A 62 24.40 5.91 6.99
C LYS A 62 23.79 6.34 5.67
N ARG A 63 24.22 5.74 4.55
CA ARG A 63 23.68 6.02 3.21
C ARG A 63 22.18 5.75 3.17
N GLY A 64 21.74 4.58 3.62
CA GLY A 64 20.32 4.20 3.62
C GLY A 64 19.45 5.14 4.46
N LEU A 65 19.90 5.50 5.67
CA LEU A 65 19.17 6.44 6.53
C LEU A 65 19.15 7.87 5.97
N ASP A 66 20.26 8.35 5.42
CA ASP A 66 20.34 9.68 4.81
C ASP A 66 19.41 9.75 3.58
N ARG A 67 19.39 8.70 2.76
CA ARG A 67 18.45 8.57 1.64
C ARG A 67 16.99 8.57 2.12
N LEU A 68 16.64 7.73 3.08
CA LEU A 68 15.29 7.65 3.64
C LEU A 68 14.81 9.03 4.14
N ARG A 69 15.63 9.72 4.94
CA ARG A 69 15.27 11.02 5.47
C ARG A 69 15.08 12.07 4.40
N LYS A 70 16.01 12.12 3.43
CA LYS A 70 15.93 13.03 2.28
C LYS A 70 14.68 12.80 1.45
N GLU A 71 14.35 11.53 1.18
CA GLU A 71 13.16 11.15 0.43
C GLU A 71 11.87 11.51 1.17
N LEU A 72 11.79 11.26 2.49
CA LEU A 72 10.62 11.63 3.29
C LEU A 72 10.46 13.16 3.42
N ASP A 73 11.57 13.91 3.56
CA ASP A 73 11.54 15.38 3.58
C ASP A 73 11.06 15.95 2.24
N PHE A 74 11.53 15.37 1.13
CA PHE A 74 11.08 15.72 -0.20
C PHE A 74 9.58 15.46 -0.37
N LEU A 75 9.11 14.24 -0.09
CA LEU A 75 7.70 13.87 -0.17
C LEU A 75 6.81 14.82 0.64
N LYS A 76 7.21 15.12 1.88
CA LYS A 76 6.50 16.07 2.73
C LYS A 76 6.45 17.47 2.14
N SER A 77 7.55 17.95 1.57
CA SER A 77 7.62 19.26 0.92
C SER A 77 6.67 19.37 -0.27
N GLN A 78 6.46 18.25 -0.99
CA GLN A 78 5.50 18.15 -2.09
C GLN A 78 4.05 17.94 -1.63
N GLY A 79 3.83 17.79 -0.33
CA GLY A 79 2.49 17.61 0.24
C GLY A 79 1.99 16.18 0.28
N VAL A 80 2.83 15.21 -0.05
CA VAL A 80 2.54 13.78 0.12
C VAL A 80 2.57 13.46 1.61
N THR A 81 1.48 12.90 2.13
CA THR A 81 1.29 12.65 3.57
C THR A 81 0.91 11.22 3.90
N ASN A 82 0.70 10.37 2.89
CA ASN A 82 0.37 8.97 3.05
C ASN A 82 1.35 8.09 2.27
N LEU A 83 1.86 7.04 2.89
CA LEU A 83 2.80 6.10 2.28
C LEU A 83 2.29 4.68 2.42
N ARG A 84 2.29 3.91 1.33
CA ARG A 84 1.97 2.49 1.35
C ARG A 84 3.27 1.68 1.37
N LEU A 85 3.42 0.85 2.40
CA LEU A 85 4.67 0.20 2.79
C LEU A 85 4.53 -1.32 2.79
N LEU A 86 5.58 -2.03 2.35
CA LEU A 86 5.67 -3.48 2.50
C LEU A 86 5.97 -3.85 3.97
N GLY A 87 5.12 -4.66 4.56
CA GLY A 87 5.28 -5.15 5.93
C GLY A 87 6.33 -6.24 6.09
N GLY A 88 6.74 -6.86 4.99
CA GLY A 88 7.77 -7.90 4.94
C GLY A 88 7.66 -8.75 3.69
N ALA A 89 8.70 -9.50 3.39
CA ALA A 89 8.75 -10.42 2.25
C ALA A 89 8.88 -11.87 2.74
N GLU A 90 8.43 -12.82 1.92
CA GLU A 90 8.46 -14.26 2.20
C GLU A 90 9.43 -14.99 1.27
N GLY A 91 10.23 -15.89 1.86
CA GLY A 91 11.20 -16.71 1.13
C GLY A 91 12.36 -15.90 0.57
N SER A 92 13.33 -16.60 -0.03
CA SER A 92 14.53 -16.00 -0.62
C SER A 92 14.83 -16.58 -2.00
N GLY A 93 15.68 -15.91 -2.77
CA GLY A 93 16.10 -16.36 -4.10
C GLY A 93 15.07 -16.06 -5.20
N LEU A 94 15.01 -16.92 -6.21
CA LEU A 94 14.08 -16.79 -7.33
C LEU A 94 12.74 -17.46 -7.01
N ILE A 95 11.67 -16.93 -7.59
CA ILE A 95 10.36 -17.55 -7.66
C ILE A 95 9.78 -17.25 -9.06
N ASN A 96 9.28 -18.27 -9.76
CA ASN A 96 8.82 -18.16 -11.15
C ASN A 96 9.87 -17.51 -12.09
N GLY A 97 11.14 -17.72 -11.81
CA GLY A 97 12.24 -17.08 -12.54
C GLY A 97 12.46 -15.61 -12.21
N VAL A 98 11.79 -15.07 -11.20
CA VAL A 98 11.84 -13.66 -10.80
C VAL A 98 12.68 -13.48 -9.53
N VAL A 99 13.47 -12.40 -9.49
CA VAL A 99 14.21 -12.01 -8.28
C VAL A 99 13.22 -11.40 -7.28
N ARG A 100 13.19 -11.98 -6.08
CA ARG A 100 12.35 -11.44 -4.98
C ARG A 100 13.01 -10.28 -4.26
N VAL A 101 12.14 -9.46 -3.68
CA VAL A 101 12.56 -8.46 -2.70
C VAL A 101 13.18 -9.15 -1.48
N GLY A 102 14.28 -8.64 -1.00
CA GLY A 102 14.99 -9.14 0.18
C GLY A 102 15.71 -8.05 0.95
N PRO A 103 16.17 -8.38 2.18
CA PRO A 103 16.07 -9.68 2.85
C PRO A 103 14.64 -10.02 3.28
N PRO A 104 14.25 -11.31 3.27
CA PRO A 104 12.91 -11.71 3.68
C PRO A 104 12.72 -11.58 5.19
N LEU A 105 11.53 -11.15 5.59
CA LEU A 105 11.11 -11.21 6.99
C LEU A 105 10.89 -12.65 7.42
N GLN A 106 10.29 -13.45 6.56
CA GLN A 106 10.03 -14.85 6.80
C GLN A 106 10.82 -15.71 5.78
N PRO A 107 12.08 -16.06 6.08
CA PRO A 107 12.89 -16.88 5.16
C PRO A 107 12.37 -18.30 5.01
N THR A 108 11.75 -18.86 6.05
CA THR A 108 11.06 -20.15 6.08
C THR A 108 9.80 -19.97 6.90
N GLN A 109 8.73 -20.70 6.56
CA GLN A 109 7.44 -20.55 7.25
C GLN A 109 7.60 -20.70 8.77
N GLY A 110 7.13 -19.69 9.50
CA GLY A 110 7.19 -19.62 10.97
C GLY A 110 8.56 -19.20 11.55
N GLN A 111 9.59 -19.01 10.72
CA GLN A 111 10.88 -18.47 11.14
C GLN A 111 11.00 -17.01 10.68
N PHE A 112 11.25 -16.11 11.62
CA PHE A 112 11.26 -14.67 11.35
C PHE A 112 12.64 -14.07 11.56
N ASN A 113 13.06 -13.23 10.63
CA ASN A 113 14.24 -12.38 10.74
C ASN A 113 13.84 -11.01 11.28
N ASP A 114 13.89 -10.85 12.59
CA ASP A 114 13.48 -9.61 13.26
C ASP A 114 14.32 -8.39 12.87
N ASP A 115 15.52 -8.58 12.32
CA ASP A 115 16.34 -7.48 11.82
C ASP A 115 15.66 -6.78 10.65
N VAL A 116 14.88 -7.49 9.85
CA VAL A 116 14.09 -6.89 8.77
C VAL A 116 13.06 -5.90 9.32
N LEU A 117 12.40 -6.24 10.44
CA LEU A 117 11.44 -5.35 11.08
C LEU A 117 12.06 -4.08 11.68
N LYS A 118 13.37 -4.06 11.95
CA LYS A 118 14.06 -2.82 12.34
C LYS A 118 14.00 -1.76 11.25
N GLY A 119 14.03 -2.16 9.98
CA GLY A 119 13.83 -1.23 8.86
C GLY A 119 12.44 -0.61 8.87
N LEU A 120 11.40 -1.40 9.15
CA LEU A 120 10.04 -0.89 9.29
C LEU A 120 9.90 0.03 10.53
N ASP A 121 10.53 -0.34 11.66
CA ASP A 121 10.59 0.54 12.85
C ASP A 121 11.16 1.93 12.51
N ILE A 122 12.25 1.95 11.75
CA ILE A 122 12.94 3.18 11.35
C ILE A 122 12.06 4.04 10.45
N VAL A 123 11.47 3.47 9.39
CA VAL A 123 10.64 4.25 8.47
C VAL A 123 9.41 4.82 9.19
N LEU A 124 8.73 4.04 10.03
CA LEU A 124 7.58 4.51 10.81
C LEU A 124 7.99 5.62 11.80
N ALA A 125 9.13 5.49 12.47
CA ALA A 125 9.64 6.52 13.37
C ALA A 125 9.95 7.83 12.61
N GLU A 126 10.59 7.75 11.43
CA GLU A 126 10.89 8.92 10.60
C GLU A 126 9.62 9.54 9.99
N MET A 127 8.62 8.74 9.65
CA MET A 127 7.29 9.20 9.21
C MET A 127 6.56 9.93 10.34
N GLY A 128 6.56 9.38 11.56
CA GLY A 128 5.94 10.00 12.74
C GLY A 128 6.48 11.38 13.03
N LYS A 129 7.81 11.60 12.93
CA LYS A 129 8.45 12.93 13.07
C LYS A 129 7.94 13.95 12.04
N ARG A 130 7.41 13.48 10.92
CA ARG A 130 6.91 14.30 9.81
C ARG A 130 5.39 14.39 9.74
N ASN A 131 4.67 13.81 10.71
CA ASN A 131 3.21 13.67 10.69
C ASN A 131 2.69 13.01 9.40
N MET A 132 3.42 12.03 8.87
CA MET A 132 3.00 11.20 7.76
C MET A 132 2.27 9.96 8.27
N LYS A 133 1.37 9.42 7.47
CA LYS A 133 0.59 8.23 7.76
C LYS A 133 1.01 7.09 6.84
N GLY A 134 0.95 5.86 7.33
CA GLY A 134 1.33 4.67 6.57
C GLY A 134 0.21 3.64 6.49
N VAL A 135 0.03 3.06 5.31
CA VAL A 135 -0.69 1.83 5.11
C VAL A 135 0.34 0.71 5.00
N VAL A 136 0.24 -0.31 5.83
CA VAL A 136 1.20 -1.42 5.84
C VAL A 136 0.53 -2.67 5.30
N PHE A 137 0.89 -3.08 4.09
CA PHE A 137 0.39 -4.34 3.53
C PHE A 137 1.22 -5.53 4.00
N ILE A 138 0.53 -6.60 4.42
CA ILE A 138 1.14 -7.71 5.17
C ILE A 138 1.81 -8.70 4.23
N SER A 139 1.18 -9.05 3.13
CA SER A 139 1.66 -10.01 2.14
C SER A 139 1.26 -9.57 0.72
N ASN A 140 1.41 -10.44 -0.27
CA ASN A 140 1.24 -10.09 -1.67
C ASN A 140 0.56 -11.23 -2.44
N ASN A 141 -0.26 -10.86 -3.40
CA ASN A 141 -0.75 -11.81 -4.40
C ASN A 141 0.35 -12.18 -5.41
N TRP A 142 1.29 -11.24 -5.62
CA TRP A 142 2.36 -11.36 -6.60
C TRP A 142 3.67 -11.85 -5.98
N GLU A 143 4.40 -12.58 -6.77
CA GLU A 143 5.61 -13.28 -6.36
C GLU A 143 6.81 -12.39 -6.06
N TRP A 144 6.82 -11.12 -6.46
CA TRP A 144 7.97 -10.23 -6.30
C TRP A 144 8.40 -10.00 -4.82
N SER A 145 7.53 -10.26 -3.86
CA SER A 145 7.87 -10.30 -2.43
C SER A 145 7.67 -11.69 -1.80
N GLY A 146 7.47 -12.73 -2.61
CA GLY A 146 7.14 -14.09 -2.18
C GLY A 146 5.64 -14.35 -2.16
N GLY A 147 4.93 -13.65 -1.29
CA GLY A 147 3.48 -13.59 -1.27
C GLY A 147 2.77 -14.92 -1.02
N PHE A 148 1.51 -15.01 -1.42
CA PHE A 148 0.67 -16.19 -1.21
C PHE A 148 1.25 -17.45 -1.84
N GLN A 149 1.92 -17.33 -2.99
CA GLN A 149 2.55 -18.47 -3.64
C GLN A 149 3.67 -19.06 -2.77
N GLN A 150 4.41 -18.26 -2.02
CA GLN A 150 5.46 -18.77 -1.15
C GLN A 150 4.93 -19.66 -0.02
N TYR A 151 3.78 -19.32 0.56
CA TYR A 151 3.12 -20.21 1.54
C TYR A 151 2.71 -21.53 0.91
N LEU A 152 2.25 -21.52 -0.34
CA LEU A 152 1.91 -22.74 -1.07
C LEU A 152 3.15 -23.61 -1.36
N ILE A 153 4.28 -22.99 -1.72
CA ILE A 153 5.57 -23.68 -1.90
C ILE A 153 5.98 -24.37 -0.61
N TRP A 154 5.96 -23.67 0.52
CA TRP A 154 6.35 -24.22 1.82
C TRP A 154 5.48 -25.41 2.25
N ASN A 155 4.24 -25.47 1.77
CA ASN A 155 3.31 -26.54 2.08
C ASN A 155 3.18 -27.61 0.99
N GLY A 156 4.07 -27.58 -0.01
CA GLY A 156 4.16 -28.61 -1.05
C GLY A 156 2.98 -28.61 -2.05
N LEU A 157 2.28 -27.48 -2.20
CA LEU A 157 1.13 -27.32 -3.10
C LEU A 157 1.52 -26.76 -4.48
N VAL A 158 2.79 -26.38 -4.65
CA VAL A 158 3.37 -25.98 -5.93
C VAL A 158 4.37 -27.07 -6.37
N PRO A 159 4.23 -27.66 -7.56
CA PRO A 159 5.19 -28.61 -8.08
C PRO A 159 6.60 -28.00 -8.19
N LYS A 160 7.63 -28.78 -7.87
CA LYS A 160 9.04 -28.31 -7.81
C LYS A 160 9.53 -27.72 -9.13
N ASP A 161 9.12 -28.25 -10.24
CA ASP A 161 9.47 -27.74 -11.57
C ASP A 161 8.82 -26.37 -11.87
N GLN A 162 7.80 -25.97 -11.13
CA GLN A 162 7.12 -24.68 -11.25
C GLN A 162 7.69 -23.61 -10.34
N GLU A 163 8.50 -23.96 -9.34
CA GLU A 163 9.07 -22.98 -8.39
C GLU A 163 10.05 -22.01 -9.06
N THR A 164 10.78 -22.46 -10.07
CA THR A 164 11.88 -21.69 -10.69
C THR A 164 11.61 -21.25 -12.12
N ARG A 165 10.63 -21.80 -12.81
CA ARG A 165 10.27 -21.40 -14.17
C ARG A 165 9.19 -20.33 -14.17
N LYS A 166 9.15 -19.51 -15.22
CA LYS A 166 8.05 -18.58 -15.43
C LYS A 166 6.73 -19.35 -15.65
N LEU A 167 5.71 -19.01 -14.88
CA LEU A 167 4.37 -19.55 -15.01
C LEU A 167 3.61 -18.82 -16.13
N THR A 168 2.71 -19.53 -16.79
CA THR A 168 1.66 -18.91 -17.58
C THR A 168 0.64 -18.26 -16.63
N TRP A 169 -0.18 -17.34 -17.17
CA TRP A 169 -1.23 -16.69 -16.38
C TRP A 169 -2.23 -17.70 -15.79
N ASP A 170 -2.62 -18.70 -16.55
CA ASP A 170 -3.56 -19.74 -16.07
C ASP A 170 -2.93 -20.62 -14.97
N GLU A 171 -1.67 -21.00 -15.11
CA GLU A 171 -0.95 -21.74 -14.06
C GLU A 171 -0.83 -20.91 -12.77
N GLN A 172 -0.54 -19.61 -12.87
CA GLN A 172 -0.48 -18.73 -11.72
C GLN A 172 -1.84 -18.61 -11.03
N ARG A 173 -2.92 -18.46 -11.80
CA ARG A 173 -4.29 -18.46 -11.26
C ARG A 173 -4.62 -19.77 -10.53
N ASP A 174 -4.29 -20.92 -11.12
CA ASP A 174 -4.55 -22.24 -10.54
C ASP A 174 -3.75 -22.50 -9.26
N ILE A 175 -2.55 -21.95 -9.18
CA ILE A 175 -1.69 -22.06 -7.99
C ILE A 175 -2.20 -21.15 -6.90
N VAL A 176 -2.27 -19.85 -7.13
CA VAL A 176 -2.57 -18.84 -6.10
C VAL A 176 -3.96 -19.03 -5.50
N SER A 177 -4.97 -19.44 -6.32
CA SER A 177 -6.32 -19.72 -5.82
C SER A 177 -6.38 -20.77 -4.70
N LYS A 178 -5.40 -21.66 -4.60
CA LYS A 178 -5.33 -22.69 -3.56
C LYS A 178 -5.00 -22.13 -2.18
N PHE A 179 -4.44 -20.91 -2.11
CA PHE A 179 -4.03 -20.30 -0.84
C PHE A 179 -5.20 -20.22 0.15
N TYR A 180 -6.35 -19.80 -0.30
CA TYR A 180 -7.52 -19.56 0.56
C TYR A 180 -8.10 -20.84 1.17
N GLY A 181 -7.96 -21.98 0.51
CA GLY A 181 -8.33 -23.32 1.01
C GLY A 181 -7.21 -23.99 1.85
N CYS A 182 -5.99 -23.45 1.84
CA CYS A 182 -4.84 -24.04 2.51
C CYS A 182 -4.76 -23.61 3.99
N ALA A 183 -5.21 -24.45 4.90
CA ALA A 183 -5.21 -24.14 6.35
C ALA A 183 -3.80 -23.80 6.89
N LYS A 184 -2.78 -24.59 6.53
CA LYS A 184 -1.37 -24.35 6.93
C LYS A 184 -0.79 -23.07 6.33
N CYS A 185 -1.17 -22.71 5.10
CA CYS A 185 -0.76 -21.47 4.47
C CYS A 185 -1.35 -20.25 5.23
N LYS A 186 -2.64 -20.31 5.54
CA LYS A 186 -3.34 -19.28 6.34
C LYS A 186 -2.77 -19.16 7.75
N GLU A 187 -2.40 -20.27 8.38
CA GLU A 187 -1.72 -20.26 9.69
C GLU A 187 -0.37 -19.53 9.59
N GLY A 188 0.47 -19.85 8.61
CA GLY A 188 1.75 -19.16 8.39
C GLY A 188 1.58 -17.67 8.13
N TYR A 189 0.59 -17.28 7.33
CA TYR A 189 0.21 -15.89 7.11
C TYR A 189 -0.25 -15.21 8.42
N ASN A 190 -1.08 -15.86 9.22
CA ASN A 190 -1.58 -15.32 10.49
C ASN A 190 -0.46 -15.13 11.53
N GLN A 191 0.58 -15.98 11.50
CA GLN A 191 1.78 -15.79 12.32
C GLN A 191 2.55 -14.55 11.88
N HIS A 192 2.73 -14.32 10.56
CA HIS A 192 3.35 -13.12 10.01
C HIS A 192 2.57 -11.86 10.42
N LEU A 193 1.26 -11.83 10.17
CA LEU A 193 0.36 -10.76 10.59
C LEU A 193 0.50 -10.46 12.07
N SER A 194 0.44 -11.49 12.92
CA SER A 194 0.52 -11.34 14.36
C SER A 194 1.86 -10.78 14.82
N ARG A 195 2.95 -11.16 14.13
CA ARG A 195 4.29 -10.62 14.37
C ARG A 195 4.38 -9.14 14.10
N LEU A 196 3.77 -8.68 13.00
CA LEU A 196 3.71 -7.25 12.65
C LEU A 196 2.84 -6.47 13.63
N VAL A 197 1.57 -6.86 13.79
CA VAL A 197 0.61 -6.07 14.58
C VAL A 197 1.01 -5.98 16.05
N ASN A 198 1.56 -7.05 16.65
CA ASN A 198 1.98 -7.06 18.06
C ASN A 198 3.39 -6.47 18.28
N ARG A 199 4.04 -5.93 17.26
CA ARG A 199 5.40 -5.40 17.37
C ARG A 199 5.45 -4.16 18.26
N LYS A 200 6.54 -4.04 19.01
CA LYS A 200 6.96 -2.81 19.67
C LYS A 200 8.10 -2.21 18.84
N ASN A 201 7.92 -0.99 18.36
CA ASN A 201 8.91 -0.25 17.58
C ASN A 201 10.20 -0.07 18.41
N THR A 202 11.33 -0.55 17.90
CA THR A 202 12.61 -0.52 18.62
C THR A 202 13.24 0.88 18.65
N VAL A 203 12.79 1.80 17.81
CA VAL A 203 13.29 3.20 17.76
C VAL A 203 12.48 4.10 18.69
N THR A 204 11.15 3.99 18.66
CA THR A 204 10.25 4.85 19.45
C THR A 204 9.85 4.26 20.79
N GLY A 205 10.00 2.95 20.97
CA GLY A 205 9.52 2.23 22.14
C GLY A 205 7.98 2.07 22.21
N LYS A 206 7.23 2.51 21.20
CA LYS A 206 5.77 2.40 21.14
C LYS A 206 5.34 1.06 20.54
N PRO A 207 4.28 0.41 21.05
CA PRO A 207 3.62 -0.65 20.32
C PRO A 207 3.08 -0.14 18.98
N TYR A 208 3.15 -0.95 17.92
CA TYR A 208 2.58 -0.55 16.62
C TYR A 208 1.09 -0.24 16.72
N THR A 209 0.35 -0.96 17.56
CA THR A 209 -1.06 -0.67 17.84
C THR A 209 -1.33 0.69 18.49
N GLN A 210 -0.28 1.43 18.88
CA GLN A 210 -0.35 2.79 19.44
C GLN A 210 0.44 3.80 18.61
N ASP A 211 0.98 3.40 17.46
CA ASP A 211 1.78 4.27 16.61
C ASP A 211 0.90 5.00 15.61
N THR A 212 0.66 6.27 15.86
CA THR A 212 -0.17 7.13 14.99
C THR A 212 0.42 7.39 13.61
N ALA A 213 1.66 6.98 13.34
CA ALA A 213 2.22 6.96 11.99
C ALA A 213 1.60 5.85 11.13
N ILE A 214 1.03 4.81 11.72
CA ILE A 214 0.25 3.81 11.01
C ILE A 214 -1.18 4.33 10.85
N MET A 215 -1.71 4.30 9.63
CA MET A 215 -3.12 4.56 9.33
C MET A 215 -3.92 3.28 9.30
N ALA A 216 -3.41 2.29 8.58
CA ALA A 216 -4.15 1.06 8.32
C ALA A 216 -3.22 -0.16 8.19
N TRP A 217 -3.78 -1.29 8.54
CA TRP A 217 -3.30 -2.61 8.15
C TRP A 217 -4.01 -3.03 6.88
N GLU A 218 -3.26 -3.48 5.91
CA GLU A 218 -3.78 -3.98 4.65
C GLU A 218 -3.50 -5.48 4.55
N LEU A 219 -4.54 -6.26 4.22
CA LEU A 219 -4.45 -7.71 4.20
C LEU A 219 -3.39 -8.22 3.23
N GLY A 220 -3.23 -7.56 2.11
CA GLY A 220 -2.19 -7.90 1.14
C GLY A 220 -2.25 -7.01 -0.09
N ASN A 221 -1.15 -6.95 -0.81
CA ASN A 221 -1.14 -6.30 -2.11
C ASN A 221 -1.93 -7.14 -3.11
N GLU A 222 -3.05 -6.59 -3.61
CA GLU A 222 -3.89 -7.12 -4.66
C GLU A 222 -4.38 -8.58 -4.47
N PRO A 223 -4.90 -8.98 -3.29
CA PRO A 223 -5.39 -10.33 -3.09
C PRO A 223 -6.55 -10.63 -4.04
N ARG A 224 -6.39 -11.64 -4.90
CA ARG A 224 -7.41 -12.07 -5.87
C ARG A 224 -7.88 -13.49 -5.57
N PRO A 225 -9.16 -13.81 -5.75
CA PRO A 225 -9.63 -15.20 -5.66
C PRO A 225 -9.04 -16.09 -6.76
N MET A 226 -8.64 -15.51 -7.89
CA MET A 226 -8.02 -16.12 -9.05
C MET A 226 -8.93 -17.09 -9.82
N ARG A 227 -9.78 -17.85 -9.13
CA ARG A 227 -10.71 -18.81 -9.74
C ARG A 227 -12.07 -18.79 -9.03
N PRO A 228 -13.18 -18.99 -9.73
CA PRO A 228 -14.52 -18.96 -9.14
C PRO A 228 -14.72 -19.93 -7.98
N TYR A 229 -14.11 -21.12 -8.03
CA TYR A 229 -14.21 -22.10 -6.95
C TYR A 229 -13.60 -21.64 -5.63
N ALA A 230 -12.69 -20.65 -5.67
CA ALA A 230 -12.05 -20.09 -4.48
C ALA A 230 -12.85 -18.95 -3.82
N HIS A 231 -13.95 -18.46 -4.42
CA HIS A 231 -14.69 -17.29 -3.94
C HIS A 231 -15.14 -17.41 -2.48
N ASN A 232 -15.64 -18.57 -2.07
CA ASN A 232 -16.12 -18.76 -0.69
C ASN A 232 -14.97 -18.76 0.32
N ASP A 233 -13.89 -19.49 0.03
CA ASP A 233 -12.70 -19.52 0.87
C ASP A 233 -12.02 -18.15 0.94
N TYR A 234 -12.02 -17.41 -0.17
CA TYR A 234 -11.51 -16.05 -0.26
C TYR A 234 -12.30 -15.07 0.63
N LYS A 235 -13.64 -15.10 0.56
CA LYS A 235 -14.51 -14.29 1.45
C LYS A 235 -14.30 -14.65 2.92
N ALA A 236 -14.21 -15.94 3.23
CA ALA A 236 -13.96 -16.41 4.60
C ALA A 236 -12.59 -15.93 5.10
N TRP A 237 -11.53 -16.02 4.27
CA TRP A 237 -10.20 -15.54 4.62
C TRP A 237 -10.19 -14.03 4.92
N ILE A 238 -10.86 -13.20 4.11
CA ILE A 238 -10.97 -11.76 4.35
C ILE A 238 -11.64 -11.48 5.70
N SER A 239 -12.75 -12.15 5.98
CA SER A 239 -13.49 -11.98 7.23
C SER A 239 -12.66 -12.42 8.45
N ASP A 240 -12.01 -13.58 8.37
CA ASP A 240 -11.19 -14.12 9.46
C ASP A 240 -9.97 -13.22 9.74
N VAL A 241 -9.27 -12.79 8.71
CA VAL A 241 -8.06 -11.97 8.84
C VAL A 241 -8.38 -10.56 9.34
N SER A 242 -9.41 -9.92 8.79
CA SER A 242 -9.84 -8.60 9.26
C SER A 242 -10.31 -8.63 10.72
N ALA A 243 -11.04 -9.69 11.11
CA ALA A 243 -11.42 -9.90 12.50
C ALA A 243 -10.20 -10.15 13.41
N LEU A 244 -9.21 -10.92 12.93
CA LEU A 244 -7.97 -11.17 13.67
C LEU A 244 -7.20 -9.87 13.92
N ILE A 245 -7.06 -9.00 12.90
CA ILE A 245 -6.44 -7.68 13.06
C ILE A 245 -7.21 -6.87 14.12
N LYS A 246 -8.52 -6.73 13.96
CA LYS A 246 -9.38 -5.97 14.89
C LYS A 246 -9.39 -6.54 16.29
N SER A 247 -9.12 -7.84 16.48
CA SER A 247 -8.98 -8.43 17.82
C SER A 247 -7.71 -7.96 18.54
N LYS A 248 -6.64 -7.65 17.79
CA LYS A 248 -5.33 -7.23 18.30
C LYS A 248 -5.17 -5.72 18.35
N ASP A 249 -5.77 -5.02 17.39
CA ASP A 249 -5.64 -3.59 17.21
C ASP A 249 -7.00 -2.92 16.99
N LYS A 250 -7.39 -2.08 17.96
CA LYS A 250 -8.66 -1.33 17.95
C LYS A 250 -8.50 0.10 17.40
N ASN A 251 -7.27 0.53 17.16
CA ASN A 251 -6.96 1.91 16.82
C ASN A 251 -6.84 2.15 15.33
N HIS A 252 -6.25 1.19 14.60
CA HIS A 252 -5.97 1.36 13.18
C HIS A 252 -7.08 0.81 12.29
N LEU A 253 -7.16 1.39 11.11
CA LEU A 253 -8.07 0.95 10.06
C LEU A 253 -7.59 -0.36 9.44
N VAL A 254 -8.51 -1.06 8.79
CA VAL A 254 -8.24 -2.30 8.05
C VAL A 254 -8.79 -2.13 6.63
N THR A 255 -7.99 -2.49 5.65
CA THR A 255 -8.39 -2.59 4.24
C THR A 255 -7.89 -3.88 3.62
N ILE A 256 -8.47 -4.25 2.49
CA ILE A 256 -8.11 -5.48 1.79
C ILE A 256 -6.87 -5.29 0.91
N GLY A 257 -6.68 -4.09 0.31
CA GLY A 257 -5.64 -3.80 -0.69
C GLY A 257 -6.01 -4.30 -2.08
N HIS A 258 -7.29 -4.20 -2.43
CA HIS A 258 -7.87 -4.85 -3.61
C HIS A 258 -7.88 -3.92 -4.83
N GLU A 259 -7.71 -4.50 -6.02
CA GLU A 259 -7.73 -3.74 -7.28
C GLU A 259 -9.12 -3.24 -7.70
N GLY A 260 -10.19 -3.82 -7.16
CA GLY A 260 -11.55 -3.56 -7.61
C GLY A 260 -12.09 -4.66 -8.53
N PHE A 261 -12.93 -4.28 -9.52
CA PHE A 261 -13.52 -5.22 -10.47
C PHE A 261 -12.50 -6.13 -11.16
N MET A 262 -11.35 -5.58 -11.55
CA MET A 262 -10.32 -6.38 -12.24
C MET A 262 -9.75 -7.51 -11.38
N GLY A 263 -9.71 -7.33 -10.07
CA GLY A 263 -9.24 -8.37 -9.15
C GLY A 263 -10.30 -9.41 -8.80
N THR A 264 -11.58 -9.00 -8.66
CA THR A 264 -12.69 -9.91 -8.33
C THR A 264 -13.36 -10.52 -9.57
N GLU A 265 -13.20 -9.90 -10.73
CA GLU A 265 -13.97 -10.19 -11.95
C GLU A 265 -15.51 -10.03 -11.73
N SER A 266 -15.95 -9.43 -10.61
CA SER A 266 -17.34 -9.22 -10.22
C SER A 266 -17.49 -8.03 -9.26
N LEU A 267 -18.32 -7.04 -9.61
CA LEU A 267 -18.67 -5.95 -8.70
C LEU A 267 -19.48 -6.44 -7.50
N GLU A 268 -20.27 -7.49 -7.65
CA GLU A 268 -21.01 -8.10 -6.54
C GLU A 268 -20.05 -8.71 -5.52
N LEU A 269 -19.05 -9.49 -5.97
CA LEU A 269 -18.04 -10.03 -5.08
C LEU A 269 -17.22 -8.91 -4.42
N PHE A 270 -16.86 -7.86 -5.17
CA PHE A 270 -16.19 -6.68 -4.62
C PHE A 270 -17.02 -6.02 -3.51
N GLU A 271 -18.32 -5.86 -3.71
CA GLU A 271 -19.23 -5.34 -2.68
C GLU A 271 -19.28 -6.27 -1.46
N GLN A 272 -19.46 -7.57 -1.66
CA GLN A 272 -19.58 -8.56 -0.58
C GLN A 272 -18.36 -8.56 0.34
N ILE A 273 -17.13 -8.52 -0.23
CA ILE A 273 -15.90 -8.54 0.59
C ILE A 273 -15.70 -7.24 1.36
N HIS A 274 -16.08 -6.10 0.79
CA HIS A 274 -15.96 -4.80 1.46
C HIS A 274 -17.14 -4.50 2.41
N ALA A 275 -18.22 -5.27 2.35
CA ALA A 275 -19.32 -5.19 3.31
C ALA A 275 -18.96 -5.78 4.69
N ASP A 276 -17.85 -6.53 4.81
CA ASP A 276 -17.41 -7.04 6.12
C ASP A 276 -17.21 -5.88 7.11
N LYS A 277 -17.73 -6.07 8.32
CA LYS A 277 -17.74 -5.04 9.37
C LYS A 277 -16.37 -4.63 9.87
N ASN A 278 -15.36 -5.49 9.67
CA ASN A 278 -13.98 -5.26 10.11
C ASN A 278 -13.12 -4.61 9.00
N VAL A 279 -13.63 -4.49 7.77
CA VAL A 279 -13.01 -3.76 6.67
C VAL A 279 -13.51 -2.32 6.71
N ASP A 280 -12.64 -1.35 6.94
CA ASP A 280 -13.02 0.04 7.21
C ASP A 280 -13.18 0.87 5.94
N TYR A 281 -12.44 0.59 4.88
CA TYR A 281 -12.51 1.33 3.62
C TYR A 281 -12.21 0.46 2.40
N LEU A 282 -12.63 0.94 1.24
CA LEU A 282 -12.42 0.28 -0.04
C LEU A 282 -11.14 0.80 -0.70
N ALA A 283 -10.44 -0.07 -1.39
CA ALA A 283 -9.31 0.28 -2.25
C ALA A 283 -9.58 -0.21 -3.68
N ILE A 284 -9.12 0.56 -4.67
CA ILE A 284 -9.02 0.14 -6.06
C ILE A 284 -7.69 0.57 -6.65
N HIS A 285 -7.19 -0.23 -7.62
CA HIS A 285 -5.99 0.06 -8.39
C HIS A 285 -6.35 0.26 -9.86
N ILE A 286 -5.55 1.02 -10.61
CA ILE A 286 -5.82 1.31 -12.02
C ILE A 286 -4.53 1.17 -12.84
N TRP A 287 -4.43 0.07 -13.58
CA TRP A 287 -3.25 -0.31 -14.35
C TRP A 287 -3.54 -0.33 -15.87
N ALA A 288 -3.67 0.86 -16.46
CA ALA A 288 -4.07 1.03 -17.84
C ALA A 288 -3.20 0.25 -18.85
N LYS A 289 -1.87 0.19 -18.66
CA LYS A 289 -0.95 -0.58 -19.50
C LYS A 289 -1.18 -2.08 -19.32
N ASN A 290 -1.19 -2.56 -18.08
CA ASN A 290 -1.27 -3.98 -17.75
C ASN A 290 -2.62 -4.59 -18.18
N TRP A 291 -3.66 -3.77 -18.20
CA TRP A 291 -5.01 -4.18 -18.63
C TRP A 291 -5.24 -3.97 -20.13
N GLY A 292 -4.18 -3.65 -20.90
CA GLY A 292 -4.25 -3.56 -22.35
C GLY A 292 -5.10 -2.39 -22.88
N TRP A 293 -5.24 -1.29 -22.12
CA TRP A 293 -6.03 -0.15 -22.56
C TRP A 293 -5.32 0.70 -23.61
N PHE A 294 -4.02 0.55 -23.74
CA PHE A 294 -3.20 1.15 -24.78
C PHE A 294 -1.92 0.36 -25.04
N SER A 295 -1.27 0.59 -26.17
CA SER A 295 0.10 0.14 -26.43
C SER A 295 1.09 1.15 -25.87
N GLY A 296 2.11 0.69 -25.12
CA GLY A 296 3.09 1.55 -24.45
C GLY A 296 3.82 2.50 -25.37
N GLU A 297 4.15 2.06 -26.61
CA GLU A 297 4.80 2.90 -27.63
C GLU A 297 3.85 3.91 -28.29
N LYS A 298 2.55 3.64 -28.27
CA LYS A 298 1.50 4.43 -28.92
C LYS A 298 0.56 5.11 -27.92
N ILE A 299 1.12 5.64 -26.83
CA ILE A 299 0.31 6.27 -25.77
C ILE A 299 -0.56 7.41 -26.34
N ALA A 300 -0.04 8.21 -27.26
CA ALA A 300 -0.78 9.34 -27.85
C ALA A 300 -2.10 8.90 -28.49
N GLU A 301 -2.08 7.81 -29.26
CA GLU A 301 -3.27 7.28 -29.93
C GLU A 301 -4.27 6.68 -28.93
N GLY A 302 -3.77 6.00 -27.89
CA GLY A 302 -4.59 5.31 -26.89
C GLY A 302 -5.06 6.20 -25.73
N PHE A 303 -4.52 7.38 -25.55
CA PHE A 303 -4.73 8.20 -24.36
C PHE A 303 -6.18 8.60 -24.09
N PRO A 304 -7.01 8.99 -25.10
CA PRO A 304 -8.44 9.24 -24.85
C PRO A 304 -9.16 8.02 -24.29
N ASN A 305 -8.84 6.81 -24.78
CA ASN A 305 -9.38 5.56 -24.28
C ASN A 305 -8.93 5.27 -22.84
N VAL A 306 -7.67 5.56 -22.50
CA VAL A 306 -7.14 5.44 -21.13
C VAL A 306 -7.93 6.32 -20.17
N LEU A 307 -8.15 7.58 -20.50
CA LEU A 307 -8.90 8.51 -19.66
C LEU A 307 -10.36 8.09 -19.47
N GLN A 308 -11.01 7.66 -20.56
CA GLN A 308 -12.39 7.19 -20.50
C GLN A 308 -12.52 5.94 -19.63
N LYS A 309 -11.73 4.90 -19.91
CA LYS A 309 -11.78 3.66 -19.16
C LYS A 309 -11.42 3.83 -17.68
N ALA A 310 -10.44 4.67 -17.35
CA ALA A 310 -10.11 4.98 -15.97
C ALA A 310 -11.26 5.70 -15.25
N SER A 311 -11.91 6.64 -15.93
CA SER A 311 -13.08 7.35 -15.40
C SER A 311 -14.26 6.40 -15.18
N ASP A 312 -14.56 5.51 -16.12
CA ASP A 312 -15.63 4.52 -16.04
C ASP A 312 -15.33 3.51 -14.93
N TYR A 313 -14.06 3.10 -14.80
CA TYR A 313 -13.61 2.20 -13.74
C TYR A 313 -13.82 2.81 -12.34
N ILE A 314 -13.46 4.06 -12.14
CA ILE A 314 -13.73 4.77 -10.89
C ILE A 314 -15.24 4.89 -10.67
N ALA A 315 -15.99 5.30 -11.70
CA ALA A 315 -17.42 5.55 -11.63
C ALA A 315 -18.22 4.31 -11.21
N GLN A 316 -17.82 3.09 -11.61
CA GLN A 316 -18.53 1.86 -11.25
C GLN A 316 -18.34 1.45 -9.78
N HIS A 317 -17.27 1.90 -9.10
CA HIS A 317 -16.99 1.57 -7.70
C HIS A 317 -17.60 2.59 -6.71
N ILE A 318 -17.83 3.82 -7.14
CA ILE A 318 -18.42 4.89 -6.31
C ILE A 318 -19.79 4.50 -5.70
N PRO A 319 -20.76 3.91 -6.45
CA PRO A 319 -22.03 3.49 -5.89
C PRO A 319 -21.87 2.46 -4.77
N ILE A 320 -20.89 1.55 -4.87
CA ILE A 320 -20.62 0.56 -3.83
C ILE A 320 -20.10 1.23 -2.57
N ALA A 321 -19.14 2.14 -2.67
CA ALA A 321 -18.62 2.89 -1.54
C ALA A 321 -19.73 3.71 -0.85
N LYS A 322 -20.61 4.36 -1.62
CA LYS A 322 -21.79 5.08 -1.10
C LYS A 322 -22.77 4.14 -0.38
N LYS A 323 -23.09 3.01 -1.00
CA LYS A 323 -24.00 2.00 -0.42
C LYS A 323 -23.47 1.45 0.90
N LEU A 324 -22.18 1.16 0.96
CA LEU A 324 -21.51 0.65 2.16
C LEU A 324 -21.21 1.76 3.18
N ASN A 325 -21.36 3.03 2.80
CA ASN A 325 -21.00 4.18 3.63
C ASN A 325 -19.56 4.11 4.14
N LYS A 326 -18.61 3.77 3.24
CA LYS A 326 -17.18 3.62 3.53
C LYS A 326 -16.36 4.45 2.57
N PRO A 327 -15.21 5.01 3.00
CA PRO A 327 -14.28 5.70 2.11
C PRO A 327 -13.76 4.79 0.99
N LEU A 328 -13.45 5.37 -0.17
CA LEU A 328 -12.77 4.73 -1.28
C LEU A 328 -11.41 5.39 -1.49
N VAL A 329 -10.37 4.59 -1.65
CA VAL A 329 -9.00 5.04 -1.94
C VAL A 329 -8.56 4.51 -3.31
N LEU A 330 -7.99 5.40 -4.14
CA LEU A 330 -7.29 5.02 -5.36
C LEU A 330 -5.86 4.63 -4.95
N GLU A 331 -5.66 3.37 -4.55
CA GLU A 331 -4.48 2.97 -3.79
C GLU A 331 -3.25 2.69 -4.65
N GLU A 332 -3.49 2.38 -5.95
CA GLU A 332 -2.45 2.35 -6.98
C GLU A 332 -2.98 2.91 -8.29
N PHE A 333 -2.19 3.72 -8.92
CA PHE A 333 -2.34 4.11 -10.33
C PHE A 333 -1.00 4.60 -10.85
N GLY A 334 -0.72 4.27 -12.09
CA GLY A 334 0.52 4.65 -12.74
C GLY A 334 0.34 4.75 -14.26
N LEU A 335 1.23 5.46 -14.90
CA LEU A 335 1.34 5.51 -16.33
C LEU A 335 2.83 5.64 -16.72
N PRO A 336 3.32 4.86 -17.69
CA PRO A 336 4.68 4.99 -18.19
C PRO A 336 5.01 6.40 -18.69
N ARG A 337 6.31 6.72 -18.79
CA ARG A 337 6.75 7.89 -19.52
C ARG A 337 6.32 7.78 -20.97
N ASP A 338 6.21 8.93 -21.63
CA ASP A 338 5.86 9.01 -23.03
C ASP A 338 6.82 8.17 -23.88
N HIS A 339 6.31 7.57 -24.94
CA HIS A 339 7.06 6.66 -25.82
C HIS A 339 7.69 5.45 -25.12
N HIS A 340 7.13 5.00 -23.99
CA HIS A 340 7.65 3.88 -23.19
C HIS A 340 9.12 4.07 -22.77
N SER A 341 9.49 5.32 -22.50
CA SER A 341 10.88 5.69 -22.21
C SER A 341 11.26 5.28 -20.77
N PHE A 342 12.48 4.71 -20.65
CA PHE A 342 13.13 4.46 -19.35
C PHE A 342 14.10 5.58 -18.95
N ASP A 343 14.29 6.59 -19.84
CA ASP A 343 15.14 7.73 -19.53
C ASP A 343 14.45 8.66 -18.53
N PRO A 344 15.06 8.92 -17.36
CA PRO A 344 14.48 9.83 -16.36
C PRO A 344 14.24 11.25 -16.86
N THR A 345 14.88 11.65 -17.98
CA THR A 345 14.69 12.96 -18.61
C THR A 345 13.60 12.95 -19.70
N GLY A 346 13.04 11.77 -20.01
CA GLY A 346 11.96 11.63 -20.99
C GLY A 346 10.69 12.35 -20.58
N SER A 347 9.88 12.77 -21.57
CA SER A 347 8.60 13.45 -21.35
C SER A 347 7.63 12.63 -20.48
N THR A 348 6.82 13.34 -19.69
CA THR A 348 5.74 12.80 -18.85
C THR A 348 4.39 13.45 -19.16
N ASP A 349 4.19 14.02 -20.32
CA ASP A 349 3.00 14.82 -20.66
C ASP A 349 1.70 14.03 -20.51
N TYR A 350 1.67 12.77 -20.96
CA TYR A 350 0.47 11.93 -20.82
C TYR A 350 0.29 11.44 -19.37
N ARG A 351 1.38 11.12 -18.66
CA ARG A 351 1.34 10.81 -17.22
C ARG A 351 0.76 11.98 -16.43
N ASP A 352 1.20 13.19 -16.68
CA ASP A 352 0.77 14.39 -15.96
C ASP A 352 -0.71 14.70 -16.20
N LYS A 353 -1.19 14.55 -17.45
CA LYS A 353 -2.61 14.66 -17.79
C LYS A 353 -3.45 13.57 -17.13
N TYR A 354 -2.95 12.33 -17.14
CA TYR A 354 -3.60 11.20 -16.47
C TYR A 354 -3.70 11.42 -14.96
N PHE A 355 -2.61 11.81 -14.31
CA PHE A 355 -2.58 12.10 -12.87
C PHE A 355 -3.51 13.25 -12.52
N THR A 356 -3.53 14.32 -13.32
CA THR A 356 -4.48 15.44 -13.14
C THR A 356 -5.92 14.92 -13.12
N LYS A 357 -6.27 14.02 -14.05
CA LYS A 357 -7.62 13.45 -14.12
C LYS A 357 -7.92 12.57 -12.91
N ILE A 358 -7.04 11.62 -12.58
CA ILE A 358 -7.26 10.70 -11.45
C ILE A 358 -7.34 11.43 -10.11
N LEU A 359 -6.44 12.34 -9.87
CA LEU A 359 -6.38 13.10 -8.62
C LEU A 359 -7.55 14.08 -8.46
N SER A 360 -8.18 14.50 -9.56
CA SER A 360 -9.35 15.39 -9.50
C SER A 360 -10.57 14.80 -8.80
N TYR A 361 -10.59 13.48 -8.62
CA TYR A 361 -11.67 12.79 -7.90
C TYR A 361 -11.56 12.92 -6.37
N ILE A 362 -10.40 13.24 -5.81
CA ILE A 362 -10.21 13.32 -4.36
C ILE A 362 -11.04 14.48 -3.77
N GLY A 363 -11.96 14.11 -2.87
CA GLY A 363 -12.82 15.10 -2.21
C GLY A 363 -13.69 15.93 -3.16
N ASN A 364 -13.90 15.45 -4.41
CA ASN A 364 -14.65 16.19 -5.42
C ASN A 364 -15.40 15.21 -6.33
N GLN A 365 -16.69 15.06 -6.10
CA GLN A 365 -17.52 14.18 -6.91
C GLN A 365 -18.79 14.91 -7.37
N PRO A 366 -19.11 14.86 -8.67
CA PRO A 366 -20.39 15.37 -9.17
C PRO A 366 -21.57 14.64 -8.51
N GLY A 367 -22.56 15.40 -8.03
CA GLY A 367 -23.84 14.84 -7.61
C GLY A 367 -23.89 14.21 -6.23
N GLY A 368 -23.08 14.66 -5.26
CA GLY A 368 -23.21 14.24 -3.88
C GLY A 368 -21.93 14.33 -3.05
N GLU A 369 -22.00 13.84 -1.81
CA GLU A 369 -20.84 13.80 -0.92
C GLU A 369 -19.70 12.95 -1.49
N PRO A 370 -18.44 13.43 -1.44
CA PRO A 370 -17.30 12.70 -1.98
C PRO A 370 -17.00 11.48 -1.14
N VAL A 371 -16.83 10.33 -1.80
CA VAL A 371 -16.40 9.08 -1.15
C VAL A 371 -14.92 8.76 -1.42
N ILE A 372 -14.30 9.38 -2.46
CA ILE A 372 -12.87 9.19 -2.73
C ILE A 372 -12.08 10.10 -1.80
N ALA A 373 -11.47 9.47 -0.80
CA ALA A 373 -10.82 10.16 0.31
C ALA A 373 -9.32 10.32 0.15
N GLY A 374 -8.69 9.60 -0.79
CA GLY A 374 -7.26 9.70 -1.03
C GLY A 374 -6.81 8.92 -2.26
N ALA A 375 -5.55 9.14 -2.62
CA ALA A 375 -4.90 8.40 -3.70
C ALA A 375 -3.41 8.23 -3.43
N ASN A 376 -2.88 7.02 -3.71
CA ASN A 376 -1.47 6.68 -3.67
C ASN A 376 -1.00 6.36 -5.08
N PHE A 377 -0.15 7.21 -5.67
CA PHE A 377 0.40 6.91 -6.98
C PHE A 377 1.45 5.80 -6.92
N TRP A 378 1.58 5.04 -7.98
CA TRP A 378 2.66 4.09 -8.20
C TRP A 378 3.73 4.71 -9.10
N ALA A 379 4.99 4.77 -8.67
CA ALA A 379 5.44 4.71 -7.29
C ALA A 379 6.63 5.66 -7.17
N PHE A 380 6.89 6.15 -5.98
CA PHE A 380 8.02 7.04 -5.74
C PHE A 380 9.34 6.28 -5.82
N GLY A 381 10.30 6.77 -6.62
CA GLY A 381 11.64 6.19 -6.74
C GLY A 381 12.74 7.04 -6.14
N GLY A 382 12.37 8.21 -5.62
CA GLY A 382 13.28 9.10 -4.93
C GLY A 382 14.48 9.53 -5.77
N THR A 383 15.65 9.36 -5.18
CA THR A 383 16.94 9.72 -5.79
C THR A 383 17.56 8.60 -6.60
N ALA A 384 16.98 7.37 -6.58
CA ALA A 384 17.44 6.28 -7.41
C ALA A 384 17.29 6.60 -8.91
N ARG A 385 18.10 5.94 -9.72
CA ARG A 385 18.03 6.07 -11.19
C ARG A 385 18.21 4.72 -11.84
N PRO A 386 17.48 4.41 -12.93
CA PRO A 386 17.70 3.20 -13.70
C PRO A 386 19.09 3.17 -14.30
N ILE A 387 19.69 1.99 -14.35
CA ILE A 387 21.01 1.81 -14.95
C ILE A 387 20.85 1.70 -16.45
N LYS A 388 21.54 2.55 -17.19
CA LYS A 388 21.46 2.58 -18.67
C LYS A 388 21.72 1.21 -19.29
N GLY A 389 20.79 0.73 -20.09
CA GLY A 389 20.85 -0.58 -20.76
C GLY A 389 20.46 -1.77 -19.87
N GLN A 390 20.02 -1.54 -18.64
CA GLN A 390 19.49 -2.56 -17.74
C GLN A 390 17.99 -2.34 -17.54
N ILE A 391 17.18 -3.33 -17.90
CA ILE A 391 15.72 -3.26 -17.79
C ILE A 391 15.25 -3.68 -16.41
N PHE A 392 15.79 -4.78 -15.88
CA PHE A 392 15.37 -5.34 -14.61
C PHE A 392 16.42 -5.12 -13.52
N TRP A 393 15.95 -5.01 -12.29
CA TRP A 393 16.79 -4.87 -11.10
C TRP A 393 17.76 -6.04 -10.93
N LYS A 394 18.97 -5.76 -10.46
CA LYS A 394 19.97 -6.76 -10.08
C LYS A 394 20.39 -6.55 -8.64
N ALA A 395 20.86 -7.63 -8.01
CA ALA A 395 21.33 -7.58 -6.63
C ALA A 395 22.43 -6.52 -6.45
N GLY A 396 22.18 -5.57 -5.57
CA GLY A 396 23.07 -4.43 -5.30
C GLY A 396 22.62 -3.10 -5.91
N ASP A 397 21.67 -3.13 -6.84
CA ASP A 397 21.07 -1.89 -7.37
C ASP A 397 20.21 -1.21 -6.29
N ASP A 398 20.04 0.11 -6.42
CA ASP A 398 19.09 0.83 -5.61
C ASP A 398 17.65 0.40 -5.92
N TYR A 399 16.85 0.19 -4.89
CA TYR A 399 15.41 0.06 -5.06
C TYR A 399 14.81 1.40 -5.50
N MET A 400 13.79 1.32 -6.37
CA MET A 400 13.00 2.46 -6.83
C MET A 400 11.51 2.09 -6.86
N GLY A 401 10.67 2.88 -7.52
CA GLY A 401 9.23 2.65 -7.54
C GLY A 401 8.82 1.29 -8.11
N ASP A 402 9.45 0.86 -9.19
CA ASP A 402 9.18 -0.44 -9.80
C ASP A 402 9.91 -1.56 -9.05
N PRO A 403 9.22 -2.65 -8.60
CA PRO A 403 9.86 -3.77 -7.91
C PRO A 403 10.78 -4.57 -8.85
N PRO A 404 11.66 -5.45 -8.31
CA PRO A 404 12.71 -6.12 -9.09
C PRO A 404 12.26 -6.85 -10.35
N MET A 405 11.03 -7.39 -10.36
CA MET A 405 10.46 -8.10 -11.51
C MET A 405 9.89 -7.19 -12.59
N GLU A 406 9.77 -5.91 -12.32
CA GLU A 406 9.23 -4.92 -13.25
C GLU A 406 10.33 -4.14 -13.96
N GLU A 407 9.97 -3.53 -15.08
CA GLU A 407 10.85 -2.69 -15.90
C GLU A 407 11.24 -1.44 -15.12
N GLN A 408 12.50 -1.37 -14.68
CA GLN A 408 12.99 -0.35 -13.74
C GLN A 408 12.94 1.08 -14.33
N GLY A 409 12.22 1.96 -13.67
CA GLY A 409 12.05 3.36 -14.07
C GLY A 409 10.86 3.62 -14.96
N LEU A 410 10.12 2.59 -15.40
CA LEU A 410 8.99 2.75 -16.32
C LEU A 410 7.84 3.54 -15.71
N ASN A 411 7.34 3.08 -14.54
CA ASN A 411 6.27 3.75 -13.80
C ASN A 411 6.79 4.65 -12.67
N THR A 412 8.07 4.51 -12.34
CA THR A 412 8.72 5.25 -11.26
C THR A 412 8.62 6.76 -11.45
N ILE A 413 8.30 7.47 -10.37
CA ILE A 413 8.35 8.93 -10.30
C ILE A 413 9.58 9.33 -9.50
N PHE A 414 10.52 9.95 -10.18
CA PHE A 414 11.77 10.41 -9.58
C PHE A 414 11.62 11.81 -8.97
N ASP A 415 12.50 12.18 -8.06
CA ASP A 415 12.58 13.53 -7.50
C ASP A 415 12.81 14.62 -8.57
N SER A 416 13.33 14.22 -9.74
CA SER A 416 13.57 15.09 -10.91
C SER A 416 12.34 15.34 -11.79
N ASP A 417 11.21 14.65 -11.60
CA ASP A 417 10.02 14.74 -12.46
C ASP A 417 9.17 15.99 -12.16
N LYS A 418 9.72 17.17 -12.48
CA LYS A 418 9.20 18.47 -12.05
C LYS A 418 7.73 18.70 -12.39
N THR A 419 7.30 18.32 -13.59
CA THR A 419 5.92 18.55 -14.06
C THR A 419 4.94 17.64 -13.35
N THR A 420 5.28 16.35 -13.15
CA THR A 420 4.48 15.42 -12.34
C THR A 420 4.37 15.90 -10.90
N TRP A 421 5.48 16.38 -10.30
CA TRP A 421 5.46 16.95 -8.93
C TRP A 421 4.63 18.23 -8.84
N GLN A 422 4.57 19.03 -9.89
CA GLN A 422 3.69 20.19 -9.92
C GLN A 422 2.21 19.78 -9.86
N VAL A 423 1.79 18.74 -10.56
CA VAL A 423 0.44 18.18 -10.50
C VAL A 423 0.13 17.66 -9.10
N LEU A 424 1.02 16.82 -8.54
CA LEU A 424 0.85 16.22 -7.21
C LEU A 424 0.75 17.28 -6.11
N SER A 425 1.68 18.25 -6.08
CA SER A 425 1.73 19.29 -5.05
C SER A 425 0.57 20.28 -5.15
N SER A 426 0.12 20.61 -6.36
CA SER A 426 -1.05 21.47 -6.57
C SER A 426 -2.32 20.80 -6.05
N THR A 427 -2.50 19.50 -6.34
CA THR A 427 -3.62 18.72 -5.80
C THR A 427 -3.55 18.64 -4.27
N ALA A 428 -2.39 18.31 -3.71
CA ALA A 428 -2.21 18.21 -2.26
C ALA A 428 -2.54 19.53 -1.55
N LYS A 429 -2.25 20.69 -2.15
CA LYS A 429 -2.68 22.00 -1.65
C LYS A 429 -4.18 22.19 -1.72
N ALA A 430 -4.80 21.83 -2.83
CA ALA A 430 -6.24 22.04 -3.06
C ALA A 430 -7.12 21.23 -2.10
N ILE A 431 -6.69 19.99 -1.74
CA ILE A 431 -7.47 19.12 -0.84
C ILE A 431 -7.28 19.42 0.65
N ARG A 432 -6.22 20.15 1.05
CA ARG A 432 -5.98 20.51 2.47
C ARG A 432 -6.97 21.52 3.03
N GLY A 433 -7.70 22.22 2.19
CA GLY A 433 -8.68 23.22 2.59
C GLY A 433 -10.11 22.68 2.64
N LYS A 434 -10.29 21.39 2.33
CA LYS A 434 -11.58 20.70 2.36
C LYS A 434 -11.72 19.93 3.67
#